data_c42a75a843f6eb2505eb4b83c331ad80
#
_entry.id   c42a75a843f6eb2505eb4b83c331ad80
#
_cell.length_a   1.000
_cell.length_b   1.000
_cell.length_c   1.000
_cell.angle_alpha   90.00
_cell.angle_beta   90.00
_cell.angle_gamma   90.00
#
_symmetry.space_group_name_H-M   'P 1'
#
loop_
_entity.id
_entity.type
_entity.pdbx_description
1 polymer ?
#
loop_
_entity_poly.entity_id
_entity_poly.type
_entity_poly.pdbx_seq_one_letter_code
_entity_poly.pdbx_strand_id
1 'polypeptide(L)'
;MKPADSIQDLQYFGEFGGVNPSISDASTYTFLSAKTMFDTFEGNADGCYLYSRHSSPSNLYLGEALAAMEGTETSNVAASGMAAISSVIMQLCRAGDHLVSSRTIYGGTYAFLKNFAPKLNIQTSFVDITNLNSVETAISKNTKVLYCESVSNPLLEVANIAALSKLAKKHKLKLIVDNTFSPLSISPKKLGADVVIHSLTKFINGASDAIGGVVCGTQQMIDDLRDVNNGAAMLFGATMDSLRAASILKNLRTLHIRIKQHSTNASYLAQKFESIGLKTVYPGLPSHPSHQMFKMQVNTEFGFGGMLTIDVGTLDKANALMELMQHNNLGYLAVSLGFYKTLFSAPGTSTSSEIPIEEQKTMGLSEGLIRFSVGIDNDIQRTYKAMFKCMQRVGIL
;
A
#
# COMPACT_ATOMS: atom_id res chain seq x y z
N MET A 1 -21.59 -2.99 -0.54
CA MET A 1 -21.20 -2.90 -1.97
C MET A 1 -19.81 -3.50 -2.13
N LYS A 2 -19.47 -4.08 -3.26
CA LYS A 2 -18.11 -4.56 -3.54
C LYS A 2 -17.21 -3.37 -3.88
N PRO A 3 -15.89 -3.42 -3.55
CA PRO A 3 -14.99 -2.27 -3.78
C PRO A 3 -14.97 -1.76 -5.23
N ALA A 4 -14.99 -2.67 -6.21
CA ALA A 4 -14.98 -2.30 -7.63
C ALA A 4 -16.31 -1.68 -8.08
N ASP A 5 -17.43 -2.19 -7.58
CA ASP A 5 -18.77 -1.64 -7.88
C ASP A 5 -18.88 -0.23 -7.30
N SER A 6 -18.34 0.01 -6.09
CA SER A 6 -18.35 1.35 -5.47
C SER A 6 -17.61 2.39 -6.31
N ILE A 7 -16.52 2.02 -6.98
CA ILE A 7 -15.80 2.91 -7.91
C ILE A 7 -16.64 3.12 -9.18
N GLN A 8 -17.28 2.05 -9.69
CA GLN A 8 -18.06 2.08 -10.92
C GLN A 8 -19.32 2.96 -10.80
N ASP A 9 -19.93 2.99 -9.62
CA ASP A 9 -21.17 3.74 -9.36
C ASP A 9 -20.95 5.24 -9.20
N LEU A 10 -19.70 5.70 -9.04
CA LEU A 10 -19.38 7.12 -8.98
C LEU A 10 -19.55 7.76 -10.35
N GLN A 11 -20.34 8.83 -10.41
CA GLN A 11 -20.53 9.65 -11.60
C GLN A 11 -20.01 11.06 -11.35
N TYR A 12 -19.10 11.49 -12.21
CA TYR A 12 -18.61 12.85 -12.22
C TYR A 12 -19.10 13.56 -13.49
N PHE A 13 -19.56 14.79 -13.33
CA PHE A 13 -19.95 15.64 -14.43
C PHE A 13 -18.85 16.67 -14.65
N GLY A 14 -18.13 16.55 -15.74
CA GLY A 14 -17.11 17.51 -16.12
C GLY A 14 -17.70 18.85 -16.52
N GLU A 15 -16.87 19.87 -16.50
CA GLU A 15 -17.24 21.20 -17.00
C GLU A 15 -17.77 21.09 -18.44
N PHE A 16 -18.80 21.85 -18.76
CA PHE A 16 -19.50 21.84 -20.06
C PHE A 16 -20.09 20.47 -20.45
N GLY A 17 -20.41 19.63 -19.49
CA GLY A 17 -21.01 18.31 -19.75
C GLY A 17 -20.03 17.22 -20.15
N GLY A 18 -18.74 17.41 -19.90
CA GLY A 18 -17.72 16.37 -20.12
C GLY A 18 -17.97 15.14 -19.24
N VAL A 19 -17.81 13.92 -19.79
CA VAL A 19 -17.95 12.66 -19.05
C VAL A 19 -16.77 12.37 -18.12
N ASN A 20 -15.72 13.18 -18.19
CA ASN A 20 -14.57 13.11 -17.30
C ASN A 20 -14.50 14.38 -16.47
N PRO A 21 -14.20 14.34 -15.17
CA PRO A 21 -14.05 15.52 -14.36
C PRO A 21 -12.93 16.41 -14.89
N SER A 22 -13.13 17.73 -14.82
CA SER A 22 -12.14 18.73 -15.24
C SER A 22 -10.92 18.68 -14.33
N ILE A 23 -9.74 18.96 -14.90
CA ILE A 23 -8.51 19.09 -14.12
C ILE A 23 -8.39 20.54 -13.66
N SER A 24 -8.48 20.76 -12.36
CA SER A 24 -8.27 22.08 -11.76
C SER A 24 -6.83 22.25 -11.32
N ASP A 25 -6.01 22.85 -12.18
CA ASP A 25 -4.58 23.07 -11.92
C ASP A 25 -4.33 24.51 -11.41
N ALA A 26 -5.09 24.91 -10.40
CA ALA A 26 -4.97 26.20 -9.74
C ALA A 26 -4.34 26.05 -8.35
N SER A 27 -3.36 26.88 -8.01
CA SER A 27 -2.76 26.90 -6.67
C SER A 27 -3.62 27.67 -5.66
N THR A 28 -4.41 28.64 -6.13
CA THR A 28 -5.28 29.50 -5.30
C THR A 28 -6.61 29.72 -6.01
N TYR A 29 -7.62 30.10 -5.24
CA TYR A 29 -8.99 30.27 -5.71
C TYR A 29 -9.50 31.66 -5.35
N THR A 30 -10.42 32.19 -6.16
CA THR A 30 -11.03 33.50 -5.94
C THR A 30 -12.41 33.35 -5.29
N PHE A 31 -12.85 34.39 -4.60
CA PHE A 31 -14.15 34.43 -3.92
C PHE A 31 -14.96 35.59 -4.43
N LEU A 32 -16.29 35.41 -4.57
CA LEU A 32 -17.20 36.46 -4.99
C LEU A 32 -17.44 37.50 -3.89
N SER A 33 -17.20 37.18 -2.63
CA SER A 33 -17.29 38.10 -1.50
C SER A 33 -16.29 37.78 -0.41
N ALA A 34 -15.89 38.76 0.37
CA ALA A 34 -15.03 38.59 1.53
C ALA A 34 -15.69 37.68 2.58
N LYS A 35 -17.02 37.71 2.69
CA LYS A 35 -17.78 36.83 3.58
C LYS A 35 -17.61 35.37 3.17
N THR A 36 -17.76 35.03 1.88
CA THR A 36 -17.56 33.66 1.39
C THR A 36 -16.13 33.17 1.66
N MET A 37 -15.15 34.05 1.49
CA MET A 37 -13.76 33.72 1.86
C MET A 37 -13.62 33.35 3.34
N PHE A 38 -14.18 34.16 4.23
CA PHE A 38 -14.17 33.91 5.67
C PHE A 38 -14.90 32.59 6.01
N ASP A 39 -16.12 32.41 5.49
CA ASP A 39 -16.92 31.19 5.72
C ASP A 39 -16.16 29.93 5.23
N THR A 40 -15.37 30.03 4.14
CA THR A 40 -14.54 28.91 3.65
C THR A 40 -13.40 28.58 4.62
N PHE A 41 -12.75 29.60 5.21
CA PHE A 41 -11.71 29.37 6.24
C PHE A 41 -12.26 28.69 7.50
N GLU A 42 -13.52 29.03 7.86
CA GLU A 42 -14.20 28.41 9.01
C GLU A 42 -14.84 27.03 8.68
N GLY A 43 -14.70 26.55 7.44
CA GLY A 43 -15.32 25.29 7.01
C GLY A 43 -16.83 25.34 6.81
N ASN A 44 -17.42 26.53 6.70
CA ASN A 44 -18.85 26.77 6.61
C ASN A 44 -19.36 27.00 5.18
N ALA A 45 -18.50 26.86 4.16
CA ALA A 45 -18.85 27.07 2.75
C ALA A 45 -18.57 25.81 1.92
N ASP A 46 -19.63 25.14 1.47
CA ASP A 46 -19.55 23.97 0.61
C ASP A 46 -19.12 24.36 -0.82
N GLY A 47 -18.35 23.47 -1.47
CA GLY A 47 -17.91 23.63 -2.86
C GLY A 47 -16.90 24.75 -3.10
N CYS A 48 -16.38 25.37 -2.05
CA CYS A 48 -15.37 26.41 -2.11
C CYS A 48 -13.98 25.84 -1.76
N TYR A 49 -12.94 26.39 -2.36
CA TYR A 49 -11.56 26.00 -2.15
C TYR A 49 -10.74 27.22 -1.69
N LEU A 50 -9.77 26.99 -0.80
CA LEU A 50 -8.86 28.04 -0.31
C LEU A 50 -7.58 28.08 -1.12
N TYR A 51 -6.89 26.96 -1.11
CA TYR A 51 -5.55 26.81 -1.63
C TYR A 51 -5.26 25.32 -1.87
N SER A 52 -4.58 24.98 -2.95
CA SER A 52 -4.40 23.58 -3.37
C SER A 52 -3.61 22.72 -2.38
N ARG A 53 -2.79 23.32 -1.48
CA ARG A 53 -2.16 22.58 -0.39
C ARG A 53 -3.20 21.99 0.58
N HIS A 54 -4.31 22.69 0.78
CA HIS A 54 -5.43 22.19 1.59
C HIS A 54 -6.25 21.16 0.82
N SER A 55 -6.73 21.51 -0.38
CA SER A 55 -7.43 20.61 -1.28
C SER A 55 -7.60 21.25 -2.67
N SER A 56 -7.81 20.42 -3.69
CA SER A 56 -8.23 20.83 -5.03
C SER A 56 -9.37 19.94 -5.52
N PRO A 57 -10.21 20.39 -6.49
CA PRO A 57 -11.24 19.54 -7.08
C PRO A 57 -10.71 18.20 -7.58
N SER A 58 -9.56 18.19 -8.27
CA SER A 58 -8.95 16.96 -8.80
C SER A 58 -8.53 15.99 -7.70
N ASN A 59 -8.04 16.50 -6.58
CA ASN A 59 -7.69 15.68 -5.40
C ASN A 59 -8.93 15.10 -4.73
N LEU A 60 -10.04 15.85 -4.70
CA LEU A 60 -11.31 15.35 -4.15
C LEU A 60 -11.87 14.21 -4.99
N TYR A 61 -11.93 14.35 -6.32
CA TYR A 61 -12.42 13.26 -7.19
C TYR A 61 -11.64 11.96 -7.00
N LEU A 62 -10.31 12.03 -6.93
CA LEU A 62 -9.49 10.86 -6.63
C LEU A 62 -9.75 10.33 -5.22
N GLY A 63 -9.83 11.24 -4.24
CA GLY A 63 -10.08 10.90 -2.84
C GLY A 63 -11.41 10.18 -2.64
N GLU A 64 -12.49 10.67 -3.24
CA GLU A 64 -13.82 10.06 -3.20
C GLU A 64 -13.81 8.64 -3.79
N ALA A 65 -13.15 8.46 -4.94
CA ALA A 65 -13.03 7.14 -5.57
C ALA A 65 -12.26 6.14 -4.68
N LEU A 66 -11.21 6.59 -3.99
CA LEU A 66 -10.42 5.75 -3.09
C LEU A 66 -11.16 5.46 -1.77
N ALA A 67 -11.89 6.43 -1.22
CA ALA A 67 -12.76 6.24 -0.07
C ALA A 67 -13.88 5.24 -0.37
N ALA A 68 -14.53 5.37 -1.54
CA ALA A 68 -15.54 4.43 -2.01
C ALA A 68 -14.99 3.01 -2.18
N MET A 69 -13.77 2.89 -2.74
CA MET A 69 -13.07 1.61 -2.88
C MET A 69 -12.85 0.92 -1.53
N GLU A 70 -12.39 1.64 -0.52
CA GLU A 70 -12.11 1.09 0.80
C GLU A 70 -13.36 0.99 1.70
N GLY A 71 -14.45 1.68 1.34
CA GLY A 71 -15.68 1.75 2.14
C GLY A 71 -15.51 2.62 3.38
N THR A 72 -14.70 3.68 3.28
CA THR A 72 -14.51 4.71 4.32
C THR A 72 -15.37 5.93 4.03
N GLU A 73 -15.53 6.80 5.03
CA GLU A 73 -16.34 8.01 4.88
C GLU A 73 -15.71 9.01 3.91
N THR A 74 -14.39 9.14 3.98
CA THR A 74 -13.63 10.06 3.12
C THR A 74 -12.15 9.66 3.07
N SER A 75 -11.34 10.42 2.33
CA SER A 75 -9.90 10.21 2.25
C SER A 75 -9.12 11.49 2.05
N ASN A 76 -7.79 11.45 2.31
CA ASN A 76 -6.83 12.49 1.97
C ASN A 76 -5.77 11.93 1.04
N VAL A 77 -5.66 12.47 -0.18
CA VAL A 77 -4.57 12.13 -1.09
C VAL A 77 -3.30 12.91 -0.76
N ALA A 78 -2.15 12.28 -0.94
CA ALA A 78 -0.84 12.81 -0.56
C ALA A 78 0.19 12.59 -1.68
N ALA A 79 1.27 13.35 -1.66
CA ALA A 79 2.32 13.32 -2.66
C ALA A 79 3.05 11.96 -2.78
N SER A 80 2.99 11.11 -1.75
CA SER A 80 3.59 9.77 -1.74
C SER A 80 2.97 8.86 -0.69
N GLY A 81 3.20 7.54 -0.79
CA GLY A 81 2.81 6.59 0.26
C GLY A 81 3.46 6.92 1.61
N MET A 82 4.74 7.32 1.61
CA MET A 82 5.41 7.76 2.84
C MET A 82 4.81 9.04 3.44
N ALA A 83 4.37 9.98 2.60
CA ALA A 83 3.66 11.17 3.06
C ALA A 83 2.34 10.81 3.76
N ALA A 84 1.59 9.85 3.21
CA ALA A 84 0.38 9.32 3.84
C ALA A 84 0.69 8.66 5.19
N ILE A 85 1.69 7.77 5.24
CA ILE A 85 2.09 7.05 6.46
C ILE A 85 2.56 8.03 7.55
N SER A 86 3.53 8.90 7.21
CA SER A 86 4.10 9.82 8.19
C SER A 86 3.08 10.84 8.71
N SER A 87 2.23 11.38 7.84
CA SER A 87 1.19 12.33 8.27
C SER A 87 0.21 11.72 9.27
N VAL A 88 -0.24 10.47 9.04
CA VAL A 88 -1.15 9.79 9.98
C VAL A 88 -0.47 9.51 11.31
N ILE A 89 0.77 9.02 11.30
CA ILE A 89 1.50 8.72 12.54
C ILE A 89 1.75 10.01 13.33
N MET A 90 2.17 11.08 12.65
CA MET A 90 2.40 12.38 13.28
C MET A 90 1.11 13.06 13.80
N GLN A 91 -0.05 12.76 13.18
CA GLN A 91 -1.35 13.23 13.66
C GLN A 91 -1.80 12.48 14.92
N LEU A 92 -1.56 11.18 14.99
CA LEU A 92 -2.06 10.31 16.05
C LEU A 92 -1.10 10.21 17.26
N CYS A 93 0.19 10.44 17.06
CA CYS A 93 1.21 10.31 18.11
C CYS A 93 1.85 11.67 18.44
N ARG A 94 2.04 11.91 19.71
CA ARG A 94 2.76 13.08 20.28
C ARG A 94 4.05 12.63 20.94
N ALA A 95 4.89 13.58 21.31
CA ALA A 95 6.09 13.29 22.07
C ALA A 95 5.77 12.54 23.37
N GLY A 96 6.42 11.39 23.60
CA GLY A 96 6.16 10.48 24.70
C GLY A 96 5.18 9.34 24.37
N ASP A 97 4.52 9.36 23.22
CA ASP A 97 3.64 8.29 22.78
C ASP A 97 4.44 7.13 22.18
N HIS A 98 3.75 6.00 22.08
CA HIS A 98 4.29 4.73 21.60
C HIS A 98 3.37 4.13 20.53
N LEU A 99 3.95 3.39 19.61
CA LEU A 99 3.21 2.56 18.66
C LEU A 99 3.77 1.14 18.60
N VAL A 100 2.90 0.18 18.30
CA VAL A 100 3.28 -1.20 18.01
C VAL A 100 3.18 -1.40 16.51
N SER A 101 4.26 -1.87 15.89
CA SER A 101 4.34 -2.11 14.45
C SER A 101 4.70 -3.56 14.14
N SER A 102 4.21 -4.08 13.02
CA SER A 102 4.78 -5.29 12.45
C SER A 102 6.29 -5.10 12.23
N ARG A 103 7.08 -6.16 12.49
CA ARG A 103 8.54 -6.18 12.22
C ARG A 103 8.82 -6.30 10.72
N THR A 104 7.94 -6.99 9.98
CA THR A 104 8.00 -7.15 8.54
C THR A 104 7.14 -6.09 7.87
N ILE A 105 7.75 -4.98 7.48
CA ILE A 105 7.12 -3.84 6.81
C ILE A 105 8.05 -3.26 5.75
N TYR A 106 7.50 -2.41 4.90
CA TYR A 106 8.26 -1.65 3.92
C TYR A 106 9.45 -0.92 4.56
N GLY A 107 10.66 -1.03 3.96
CA GLY A 107 11.90 -0.47 4.50
C GLY A 107 11.83 1.03 4.81
N GLY A 108 11.14 1.82 3.96
CA GLY A 108 10.93 3.24 4.25
C GLY A 108 10.10 3.51 5.50
N THR A 109 9.08 2.68 5.74
CA THR A 109 8.27 2.76 6.98
C THR A 109 9.10 2.32 8.19
N TYR A 110 9.88 1.24 8.04
CA TYR A 110 10.80 0.79 9.08
C TYR A 110 11.81 1.90 9.44
N ALA A 111 12.46 2.50 8.44
CA ALA A 111 13.42 3.58 8.66
C ALA A 111 12.78 4.81 9.34
N PHE A 112 11.56 5.18 8.93
CA PHE A 112 10.82 6.25 9.58
C PHE A 112 10.55 5.95 11.06
N LEU A 113 10.03 4.76 11.37
CA LEU A 113 9.68 4.37 12.73
C LEU A 113 10.91 4.11 13.62
N LYS A 114 11.98 3.53 13.07
CA LYS A 114 13.19 3.17 13.82
C LYS A 114 14.14 4.34 14.04
N ASN A 115 14.31 5.20 13.01
CA ASN A 115 15.39 6.19 12.99
C ASN A 115 14.89 7.63 13.10
N PHE A 116 13.69 7.94 12.59
CA PHE A 116 13.18 9.31 12.55
C PHE A 116 12.20 9.61 13.69
N ALA A 117 11.18 8.77 13.91
CA ALA A 117 10.18 8.98 14.96
C ALA A 117 10.79 9.13 16.37
N PRO A 118 11.87 8.41 16.76
CA PRO A 118 12.53 8.63 18.06
C PRO A 118 13.11 10.02 18.25
N LYS A 119 13.50 10.73 17.16
CA LYS A 119 13.96 12.13 17.25
C LYS A 119 12.85 13.08 17.70
N LEU A 120 11.61 12.67 17.55
CA LEU A 120 10.40 13.36 17.99
C LEU A 120 9.84 12.78 19.31
N ASN A 121 10.65 11.93 19.97
CA ASN A 121 10.26 11.22 21.19
C ASN A 121 9.02 10.33 21.03
N ILE A 122 8.84 9.72 19.84
CA ILE A 122 7.83 8.72 19.57
C ILE A 122 8.55 7.37 19.47
N GLN A 123 8.13 6.40 20.31
CA GLN A 123 8.78 5.09 20.41
C GLN A 123 8.00 4.04 19.64
N THR A 124 8.70 3.03 19.12
CA THR A 124 8.10 1.92 18.38
C THR A 124 8.58 0.57 18.90
N SER A 125 7.63 -0.35 19.17
CA SER A 125 7.91 -1.77 19.36
C SER A 125 7.61 -2.52 18.07
N PHE A 126 8.62 -3.19 17.51
CA PHE A 126 8.47 -4.07 16.35
C PHE A 126 8.19 -5.50 16.80
N VAL A 127 7.10 -6.08 16.32
CA VAL A 127 6.63 -7.41 16.76
C VAL A 127 6.29 -8.32 15.58
N ASP A 128 6.22 -9.60 15.83
CA ASP A 128 5.59 -10.54 14.90
C ASP A 128 4.08 -10.34 14.91
N ILE A 129 3.56 -9.73 13.84
CA ILE A 129 2.14 -9.37 13.74
C ILE A 129 1.23 -10.60 13.62
N THR A 130 1.77 -11.76 13.27
CA THR A 130 1.02 -13.01 13.18
C THR A 130 0.80 -13.65 14.56
N ASN A 131 1.56 -13.22 15.57
CA ASN A 131 1.45 -13.67 16.95
C ASN A 131 0.76 -12.61 17.81
N LEU A 132 -0.55 -12.77 18.03
CA LEU A 132 -1.37 -11.81 18.78
C LEU A 132 -0.89 -11.63 20.24
N ASN A 133 -0.31 -12.65 20.88
CA ASN A 133 0.23 -12.52 22.23
C ASN A 133 1.46 -11.58 22.23
N SER A 134 2.35 -11.69 21.24
CA SER A 134 3.48 -10.78 21.09
C SER A 134 3.00 -9.34 20.88
N VAL A 135 1.95 -9.15 20.06
CA VAL A 135 1.35 -7.83 19.84
C VAL A 135 0.80 -7.26 21.15
N GLU A 136 0.01 -8.04 21.88
CA GLU A 136 -0.62 -7.57 23.13
C GLU A 136 0.41 -7.27 24.22
N THR A 137 1.46 -8.10 24.36
CA THR A 137 2.53 -7.87 25.32
C THR A 137 3.32 -6.59 25.07
N ALA A 138 3.43 -6.17 23.80
CA ALA A 138 4.13 -4.94 23.44
C ALA A 138 3.31 -3.67 23.69
N ILE A 139 2.00 -3.79 23.95
CA ILE A 139 1.14 -2.64 24.25
C ILE A 139 1.47 -2.07 25.62
N SER A 140 1.77 -0.80 25.68
CA SER A 140 2.01 -0.03 26.91
C SER A 140 0.91 1.00 27.15
N LYS A 141 0.94 1.65 28.32
CA LYS A 141 0.01 2.76 28.64
C LYS A 141 0.11 3.95 27.69
N ASN A 142 1.26 4.13 27.04
CA ASN A 142 1.51 5.22 26.10
C ASN A 142 1.24 4.82 24.65
N THR A 143 0.87 3.58 24.37
CA THR A 143 0.58 3.12 23.02
C THR A 143 -0.68 3.82 22.49
N LYS A 144 -0.61 4.33 21.26
CA LYS A 144 -1.73 5.00 20.54
C LYS A 144 -2.11 4.26 19.28
N VAL A 145 -1.14 3.65 18.62
CA VAL A 145 -1.28 3.09 17.28
C VAL A 145 -0.82 1.64 17.26
N LEU A 146 -1.59 0.82 16.54
CA LEU A 146 -1.19 -0.49 16.06
C LEU A 146 -1.08 -0.39 14.54
N TYR A 147 0.12 -0.62 13.98
CA TYR A 147 0.40 -0.49 12.54
C TYR A 147 0.77 -1.85 11.94
N CYS A 148 0.15 -2.20 10.82
CA CYS A 148 0.55 -3.35 10.02
C CYS A 148 0.32 -3.14 8.53
N GLU A 149 0.94 -3.98 7.71
CA GLU A 149 0.58 -4.17 6.32
C GLU A 149 -0.40 -5.34 6.20
N SER A 150 -1.36 -5.26 5.29
CA SER A 150 -2.30 -6.38 5.06
C SER A 150 -1.59 -7.65 4.61
N VAL A 151 -0.60 -7.49 3.72
CA VAL A 151 0.39 -8.49 3.32
C VAL A 151 1.75 -7.80 3.37
N SER A 152 2.66 -8.35 4.15
CA SER A 152 3.92 -7.69 4.46
C SER A 152 4.95 -7.72 3.32
N ASN A 153 5.78 -6.69 3.25
CA ASN A 153 6.93 -6.63 2.37
C ASN A 153 8.22 -6.86 3.19
N PRO A 154 9.09 -7.83 2.83
CA PRO A 154 9.04 -8.66 1.62
C PRO A 154 8.52 -10.09 1.84
N LEU A 155 8.26 -10.51 3.07
CA LEU A 155 8.05 -11.92 3.42
C LEU A 155 6.63 -12.43 3.15
N LEU A 156 5.72 -11.55 2.74
CA LEU A 156 4.32 -11.87 2.41
C LEU A 156 3.54 -12.50 3.59
N GLU A 157 3.93 -12.18 4.82
CA GLU A 157 3.13 -12.53 6.00
C GLU A 157 1.77 -11.82 5.94
N VAL A 158 0.71 -12.49 6.35
CA VAL A 158 -0.65 -11.95 6.27
C VAL A 158 -1.14 -11.59 7.68
N ALA A 159 -1.50 -10.33 7.87
CA ALA A 159 -2.05 -9.85 9.13
C ALA A 159 -3.50 -10.33 9.34
N ASN A 160 -3.81 -10.80 10.55
CA ASN A 160 -5.19 -11.05 10.97
C ASN A 160 -5.87 -9.74 11.38
N ILE A 161 -6.32 -8.96 10.39
CA ILE A 161 -6.83 -7.61 10.60
C ILE A 161 -8.03 -7.61 11.56
N ALA A 162 -8.92 -8.59 11.46
CA ALA A 162 -10.09 -8.68 12.33
C ALA A 162 -9.71 -8.93 13.82
N ALA A 163 -8.71 -9.76 14.07
CA ALA A 163 -8.22 -9.99 15.44
C ALA A 163 -7.44 -8.78 15.96
N LEU A 164 -6.60 -8.15 15.12
CA LEU A 164 -5.89 -6.92 15.46
C LEU A 164 -6.84 -5.77 15.76
N SER A 165 -7.95 -5.66 15.03
CA SER A 165 -9.00 -4.65 15.30
C SER A 165 -9.67 -4.88 16.67
N LYS A 166 -9.97 -6.13 17.03
CA LYS A 166 -10.51 -6.45 18.37
C LYS A 166 -9.51 -6.05 19.47
N LEU A 167 -8.24 -6.36 19.26
CA LEU A 167 -7.18 -6.02 20.20
C LEU A 167 -7.00 -4.49 20.32
N ALA A 168 -6.96 -3.78 19.21
CA ALA A 168 -6.88 -2.33 19.18
C ALA A 168 -8.04 -1.67 19.94
N LYS A 169 -9.28 -2.14 19.71
CA LYS A 169 -10.47 -1.65 20.44
C LYS A 169 -10.39 -1.93 21.94
N LYS A 170 -9.95 -3.13 22.36
CA LYS A 170 -9.75 -3.49 23.77
C LYS A 170 -8.82 -2.50 24.48
N HIS A 171 -7.78 -2.08 23.82
CA HIS A 171 -6.75 -1.18 24.36
C HIS A 171 -6.94 0.28 23.95
N LYS A 172 -8.04 0.64 23.27
CA LYS A 172 -8.35 2.01 22.78
C LYS A 172 -7.29 2.58 21.85
N LEU A 173 -6.68 1.72 21.03
CA LEU A 173 -5.70 2.09 20.01
C LEU A 173 -6.38 2.34 18.68
N LYS A 174 -5.71 3.07 17.78
CA LYS A 174 -6.05 3.17 16.36
C LYS A 174 -5.33 2.10 15.57
N LEU A 175 -6.07 1.29 14.81
CA LEU A 175 -5.50 0.31 13.89
C LEU A 175 -5.30 0.95 12.52
N ILE A 176 -4.05 1.09 12.10
CA ILE A 176 -3.65 1.54 10.76
C ILE A 176 -3.24 0.32 9.95
N VAL A 177 -3.81 0.15 8.77
CA VAL A 177 -3.47 -0.92 7.84
C VAL A 177 -3.00 -0.33 6.52
N ASP A 178 -1.75 -0.58 6.15
CA ASP A 178 -1.27 -0.33 4.80
C ASP A 178 -1.69 -1.48 3.88
N ASN A 179 -2.59 -1.18 2.93
CA ASN A 179 -3.18 -2.16 2.02
C ASN A 179 -2.56 -2.10 0.61
N THR A 180 -1.35 -1.57 0.50
CA THR A 180 -0.67 -1.36 -0.80
C THR A 180 -0.49 -2.65 -1.60
N PHE A 181 -0.22 -3.80 -0.96
CA PHE A 181 -0.02 -5.09 -1.64
C PHE A 181 -1.30 -5.78 -2.06
N SER A 182 -2.44 -5.42 -1.45
CA SER A 182 -3.70 -6.16 -1.60
C SER A 182 -4.91 -5.26 -1.92
N PRO A 183 -4.77 -4.20 -2.76
CA PRO A 183 -5.92 -3.37 -3.11
C PRO A 183 -7.00 -4.25 -3.76
N LEU A 184 -8.27 -4.04 -3.40
CA LEU A 184 -9.43 -4.85 -3.77
C LEU A 184 -9.43 -6.28 -3.22
N SER A 185 -8.28 -6.95 -3.11
CA SER A 185 -8.17 -8.33 -2.58
C SER A 185 -8.53 -8.39 -1.10
N ILE A 186 -8.13 -7.41 -0.31
CA ILE A 186 -8.54 -7.27 1.10
C ILE A 186 -9.24 -5.92 1.26
N SER A 187 -10.27 -5.88 2.11
CA SER A 187 -10.97 -4.65 2.51
C SER A 187 -10.75 -4.40 4.02
N PRO A 188 -9.66 -3.73 4.43
CA PRO A 188 -9.30 -3.58 5.83
C PRO A 188 -10.36 -2.87 6.65
N LYS A 189 -11.07 -1.88 6.07
CA LYS A 189 -12.17 -1.18 6.75
C LYS A 189 -13.29 -2.13 7.17
N LYS A 190 -13.67 -3.07 6.30
CA LYS A 190 -14.68 -4.10 6.63
C LYS A 190 -14.22 -5.04 7.74
N LEU A 191 -12.91 -5.23 7.88
CA LEU A 191 -12.29 -6.05 8.92
C LEU A 191 -12.04 -5.27 10.22
N GLY A 192 -12.35 -3.97 10.22
CA GLY A 192 -12.35 -3.12 11.41
C GLY A 192 -11.14 -2.22 11.57
N ALA A 193 -10.34 -1.99 10.52
CA ALA A 193 -9.30 -0.97 10.52
C ALA A 193 -9.90 0.43 10.71
N ASP A 194 -9.24 1.26 11.50
CA ASP A 194 -9.62 2.67 11.69
C ASP A 194 -9.16 3.50 10.49
N VAL A 195 -7.95 3.24 10.02
CA VAL A 195 -7.30 3.95 8.91
C VAL A 195 -6.74 2.94 7.91
N VAL A 196 -7.00 3.17 6.62
CA VAL A 196 -6.41 2.39 5.53
C VAL A 196 -5.50 3.30 4.70
N ILE A 197 -4.29 2.83 4.43
CA ILE A 197 -3.30 3.55 3.64
C ILE A 197 -2.98 2.78 2.36
N HIS A 198 -2.71 3.52 1.29
CA HIS A 198 -2.10 2.96 0.07
C HIS A 198 -0.99 3.86 -0.45
N SER A 199 0.08 3.25 -0.93
CA SER A 199 0.93 3.88 -1.94
C SER A 199 0.23 3.77 -3.30
N LEU A 200 -0.30 4.89 -3.79
CA LEU A 200 -0.97 4.96 -5.10
C LEU A 200 -0.01 4.68 -6.26
N THR A 201 1.29 4.89 -6.03
CA THR A 201 2.42 4.60 -6.93
C THR A 201 2.39 3.16 -7.48
N LYS A 202 1.78 2.22 -6.73
CA LYS A 202 1.87 0.78 -6.95
C LYS A 202 0.71 0.28 -7.83
N PHE A 203 0.02 -0.78 -7.42
CA PHE A 203 -1.08 -1.38 -8.19
C PHE A 203 -2.16 -0.38 -8.61
N ILE A 204 -2.49 0.59 -7.75
CA ILE A 204 -3.58 1.54 -8.04
C ILE A 204 -3.27 2.35 -9.29
N ASN A 205 -2.10 2.97 -9.38
CA ASN A 205 -1.66 3.64 -10.60
C ASN A 205 -1.30 2.63 -11.71
N GLY A 206 -0.46 1.64 -11.40
CA GLY A 206 -0.11 0.53 -12.30
C GLY A 206 0.75 0.88 -13.52
N ALA A 207 1.07 2.15 -13.73
CA ALA A 207 1.79 2.65 -14.90
C ALA A 207 3.26 3.02 -14.62
N SER A 208 3.70 3.02 -13.35
CA SER A 208 5.07 3.41 -12.92
C SER A 208 5.51 4.81 -13.36
N ASP A 209 4.57 5.73 -13.54
CA ASP A 209 4.79 7.10 -14.04
C ASP A 209 4.36 8.19 -13.03
N ALA A 210 3.78 7.79 -11.91
CA ALA A 210 3.32 8.71 -10.87
C ALA A 210 3.64 8.18 -9.46
N ILE A 211 3.96 9.10 -8.57
CA ILE A 211 4.10 8.84 -7.13
C ILE A 211 2.88 9.44 -6.45
N GLY A 212 2.30 8.71 -5.49
CA GLY A 212 1.17 9.18 -4.71
C GLY A 212 0.90 8.31 -3.50
N GLY A 213 0.11 8.84 -2.58
CA GLY A 213 -0.40 8.14 -1.41
C GLY A 213 -1.83 8.54 -1.09
N VAL A 214 -2.48 7.76 -0.26
CA VAL A 214 -3.81 8.09 0.28
C VAL A 214 -3.96 7.59 1.70
N VAL A 215 -4.68 8.36 2.50
CA VAL A 215 -5.20 7.99 3.81
C VAL A 215 -6.72 7.94 3.70
N CYS A 216 -7.31 6.78 3.93
CA CYS A 216 -8.76 6.58 3.95
C CYS A 216 -9.22 6.36 5.40
N GLY A 217 -10.25 7.08 5.85
CA GLY A 217 -10.70 7.03 7.24
C GLY A 217 -12.09 7.62 7.46
N THR A 218 -12.38 7.98 8.71
CA THR A 218 -13.57 8.74 9.07
C THR A 218 -13.42 10.20 8.66
N GLN A 219 -14.56 10.89 8.48
CA GLN A 219 -14.57 12.32 8.19
C GLN A 219 -13.74 13.09 9.22
N GLN A 220 -13.98 12.88 10.50
CA GLN A 220 -13.24 13.55 11.58
C GLN A 220 -11.72 13.34 11.48
N MET A 221 -11.25 12.12 11.21
CA MET A 221 -9.80 11.84 11.07
C MET A 221 -9.19 12.61 9.89
N ILE A 222 -9.91 12.71 8.80
CA ILE A 222 -9.42 13.40 7.60
C ILE A 222 -9.48 14.92 7.79
N ASP A 223 -10.50 15.43 8.45
CA ASP A 223 -10.60 16.85 8.81
C ASP A 223 -9.47 17.26 9.77
N ASP A 224 -9.19 16.43 10.79
CA ASP A 224 -8.05 16.63 11.69
C ASP A 224 -6.71 16.67 10.94
N LEU A 225 -6.52 15.80 9.93
CA LEU A 225 -5.31 15.78 9.09
C LEU A 225 -5.16 17.04 8.23
N ARG A 226 -6.28 17.64 7.81
CA ARG A 226 -6.34 18.82 6.94
C ARG A 226 -6.48 20.13 7.69
N ASP A 227 -6.63 20.10 9.00
CA ASP A 227 -6.82 21.30 9.81
C ASP A 227 -5.67 22.30 9.57
N VAL A 228 -6.01 23.55 9.30
CA VAL A 228 -5.04 24.60 8.93
C VAL A 228 -4.06 24.96 10.05
N ASN A 229 -4.40 24.66 11.30
CA ASN A 229 -3.61 25.00 12.47
C ASN A 229 -2.84 23.80 13.06
N ASN A 230 -3.41 22.58 12.97
CA ASN A 230 -2.92 21.39 13.66
C ASN A 230 -2.79 20.17 12.77
N GLY A 231 -3.24 20.21 11.52
CA GLY A 231 -3.29 19.06 10.63
C GLY A 231 -1.92 18.70 10.06
N ALA A 232 -1.44 17.49 10.33
CA ALA A 232 -0.12 17.06 9.89
C ALA A 232 0.00 17.03 8.35
N ALA A 233 -1.04 16.65 7.61
CA ALA A 233 -1.00 16.67 6.15
C ALA A 233 -0.93 18.11 5.62
N MET A 234 -1.69 19.02 6.22
CA MET A 234 -1.72 20.43 5.83
C MET A 234 -0.40 21.14 6.13
N LEU A 235 0.14 20.95 7.33
CA LEU A 235 1.31 21.69 7.82
C LEU A 235 2.62 21.18 7.22
N PHE A 236 2.75 19.85 6.99
CA PHE A 236 3.91 19.28 6.29
C PHE A 236 3.86 19.51 4.79
N GLY A 237 2.68 19.83 4.24
CA GLY A 237 2.51 20.24 2.86
C GLY A 237 2.78 19.14 1.82
N ALA A 238 2.63 17.87 2.19
CA ALA A 238 2.85 16.72 1.32
C ALA A 238 1.67 16.53 0.33
N THR A 239 1.39 17.55 -0.46
CA THR A 239 0.22 17.68 -1.34
C THR A 239 0.47 17.04 -2.70
N MET A 240 -0.53 16.32 -3.23
CA MET A 240 -0.52 15.83 -4.60
C MET A 240 -0.98 16.94 -5.56
N ASP A 241 -0.32 17.08 -6.69
CA ASP A 241 -0.76 17.99 -7.76
C ASP A 241 -1.96 17.43 -8.54
N SER A 242 -2.73 18.33 -9.15
CA SER A 242 -3.97 18.01 -9.83
C SER A 242 -3.80 17.11 -11.05
N LEU A 243 -2.68 17.23 -11.79
CA LEU A 243 -2.40 16.40 -12.95
C LEU A 243 -2.12 14.97 -12.54
N ARG A 244 -1.37 14.75 -11.45
CA ARG A 244 -1.13 13.42 -10.87
C ARG A 244 -2.41 12.80 -10.36
N ALA A 245 -3.24 13.56 -9.65
CA ALA A 245 -4.54 13.09 -9.17
C ALA A 245 -5.43 12.61 -10.33
N ALA A 246 -5.56 13.39 -11.38
CA ALA A 246 -6.33 13.04 -12.57
C ALA A 246 -5.77 11.81 -13.30
N SER A 247 -4.44 11.70 -13.43
CA SER A 247 -3.78 10.54 -14.05
C SER A 247 -4.06 9.25 -13.24
N ILE A 248 -3.91 9.31 -11.92
CA ILE A 248 -4.15 8.15 -11.05
C ILE A 248 -5.62 7.76 -11.05
N LEU A 249 -6.56 8.73 -11.01
CA LEU A 249 -8.00 8.47 -11.13
C LEU A 249 -8.36 7.73 -12.41
N LYS A 250 -7.76 8.13 -13.53
CA LYS A 250 -7.94 7.45 -14.82
C LYS A 250 -7.49 5.99 -14.74
N ASN A 251 -6.34 5.71 -14.13
CA ASN A 251 -5.78 4.36 -14.00
C ASN A 251 -6.55 3.51 -12.97
N LEU A 252 -7.09 4.12 -11.91
CA LEU A 252 -7.90 3.45 -10.89
C LEU A 252 -9.13 2.75 -11.49
N ARG A 253 -9.73 3.31 -12.54
CA ARG A 253 -10.92 2.76 -13.21
C ARG A 253 -10.72 1.37 -13.79
N THR A 254 -9.49 0.98 -14.10
CA THR A 254 -9.14 -0.36 -14.61
C THR A 254 -8.51 -1.27 -13.56
N LEU A 255 -8.39 -0.81 -12.32
CA LEU A 255 -7.70 -1.55 -11.25
C LEU A 255 -8.28 -2.97 -11.08
N HIS A 256 -9.60 -3.12 -11.08
CA HIS A 256 -10.30 -4.38 -10.89
C HIS A 256 -9.93 -5.44 -11.95
N ILE A 257 -9.73 -5.03 -13.21
CA ILE A 257 -9.28 -5.92 -14.29
C ILE A 257 -7.82 -6.31 -14.08
N ARG A 258 -6.96 -5.32 -13.74
CA ARG A 258 -5.52 -5.52 -13.56
C ARG A 258 -5.21 -6.43 -12.38
N ILE A 259 -5.87 -6.22 -11.23
CA ILE A 259 -5.66 -7.06 -10.04
C ILE A 259 -6.05 -8.51 -10.29
N LYS A 260 -7.15 -8.78 -10.98
CA LYS A 260 -7.53 -10.15 -11.37
C LYS A 260 -6.45 -10.81 -12.20
N GLN A 261 -5.92 -10.10 -13.20
CA GLN A 261 -4.88 -10.66 -14.08
C GLN A 261 -3.55 -10.84 -13.35
N HIS A 262 -3.10 -9.86 -12.53
CA HIS A 262 -1.93 -9.98 -11.67
C HIS A 262 -2.03 -11.23 -10.77
N SER A 263 -3.17 -11.40 -10.09
CA SER A 263 -3.40 -12.53 -9.19
C SER A 263 -3.44 -13.87 -9.90
N THR A 264 -4.10 -13.95 -11.05
CA THR A 264 -4.15 -15.16 -11.89
C THR A 264 -2.75 -15.58 -12.32
N ASN A 265 -1.96 -14.64 -12.82
CA ASN A 265 -0.59 -14.90 -13.28
C ASN A 265 0.34 -15.28 -12.11
N ALA A 266 0.24 -14.59 -10.97
CA ALA A 266 1.03 -14.90 -9.79
C ALA A 266 0.70 -16.30 -9.23
N SER A 267 -0.59 -16.65 -9.18
CA SER A 267 -1.02 -17.98 -8.75
C SER A 267 -0.48 -19.09 -9.66
N TYR A 268 -0.52 -18.87 -10.97
CA TYR A 268 0.04 -19.83 -11.93
C TYR A 268 1.55 -20.01 -11.74
N LEU A 269 2.32 -18.92 -11.66
CA LEU A 269 3.76 -19.00 -11.48
C LEU A 269 4.12 -19.64 -10.13
N ALA A 270 3.44 -19.26 -9.05
CA ALA A 270 3.70 -19.81 -7.72
C ALA A 270 3.50 -21.32 -7.68
N GLN A 271 2.38 -21.83 -8.24
CA GLN A 271 2.13 -23.28 -8.33
C GLN A 271 3.19 -23.99 -9.16
N LYS A 272 3.61 -23.40 -10.27
CA LYS A 272 4.66 -23.97 -11.13
C LYS A 272 6.02 -23.99 -10.45
N PHE A 273 6.41 -22.93 -9.79
CA PHE A 273 7.69 -22.87 -9.05
C PHE A 273 7.71 -23.87 -7.88
N GLU A 274 6.63 -23.95 -7.10
CA GLU A 274 6.50 -24.94 -6.03
C GLU A 274 6.56 -26.38 -6.60
N SER A 275 5.90 -26.66 -7.73
CA SER A 275 5.86 -28.01 -8.33
C SER A 275 7.21 -28.53 -8.83
N ILE A 276 8.18 -27.66 -9.05
CA ILE A 276 9.57 -28.01 -9.42
C ILE A 276 10.52 -27.96 -8.24
N GLY A 277 10.01 -27.85 -7.00
CA GLY A 277 10.80 -27.91 -5.76
C GLY A 277 11.42 -26.58 -5.33
N LEU A 278 11.10 -25.46 -5.98
CA LEU A 278 11.57 -24.16 -5.50
C LEU A 278 10.81 -23.74 -4.23
N LYS A 279 11.57 -23.27 -3.23
CA LYS A 279 10.99 -22.66 -2.04
C LYS A 279 10.26 -21.39 -2.45
N THR A 280 8.94 -21.48 -2.55
CA THR A 280 8.05 -20.44 -3.07
C THR A 280 7.14 -19.94 -1.97
N VAL A 281 7.01 -18.63 -1.81
CA VAL A 281 6.07 -18.00 -0.88
C VAL A 281 5.05 -17.21 -1.67
N TYR A 282 3.80 -17.59 -1.55
CA TYR A 282 2.64 -16.91 -2.13
C TYR A 282 1.41 -17.18 -1.27
N PRO A 283 0.67 -16.18 -0.79
CA PRO A 283 -0.45 -16.41 0.12
C PRO A 283 -1.58 -17.27 -0.46
N GLY A 284 -1.64 -17.39 -1.79
CA GLY A 284 -2.57 -18.28 -2.50
C GLY A 284 -2.19 -19.76 -2.53
N LEU A 285 -0.96 -20.13 -2.14
CA LEU A 285 -0.55 -21.54 -2.05
C LEU A 285 -1.04 -22.15 -0.73
N PRO A 286 -1.56 -23.39 -0.73
CA PRO A 286 -1.93 -24.10 0.50
C PRO A 286 -0.78 -24.31 1.47
N SER A 287 0.47 -24.35 0.98
CA SER A 287 1.70 -24.44 1.77
C SER A 287 2.05 -23.15 2.53
N HIS A 288 1.45 -22.01 2.17
CA HIS A 288 1.71 -20.76 2.86
C HIS A 288 1.13 -20.78 4.29
N PRO A 289 1.91 -20.43 5.33
CA PRO A 289 1.45 -20.51 6.73
C PRO A 289 0.14 -19.75 7.00
N SER A 290 -0.04 -18.61 6.34
CA SER A 290 -1.24 -17.76 6.49
C SER A 290 -2.30 -17.99 5.41
N HIS A 291 -2.23 -19.07 4.61
CA HIS A 291 -3.18 -19.31 3.52
C HIS A 291 -4.65 -19.28 3.98
N GLN A 292 -4.96 -20.03 5.04
CA GLN A 292 -6.32 -20.09 5.58
C GLN A 292 -6.78 -18.72 6.14
N MET A 293 -5.87 -17.99 6.78
CA MET A 293 -6.15 -16.63 7.26
C MET A 293 -6.47 -15.69 6.09
N PHE A 294 -5.65 -15.70 5.05
CA PHE A 294 -5.92 -14.87 3.89
C PHE A 294 -7.24 -15.25 3.21
N LYS A 295 -7.50 -16.57 3.06
CA LYS A 295 -8.75 -17.07 2.47
C LYS A 295 -10.01 -16.59 3.20
N MET A 296 -9.94 -16.39 4.52
CA MET A 296 -11.06 -15.84 5.31
C MET A 296 -11.26 -14.33 5.13
N GLN A 297 -10.23 -13.60 4.70
CA GLN A 297 -10.26 -12.15 4.56
C GLN A 297 -10.38 -11.67 3.11
N VAL A 298 -10.08 -12.55 2.16
CA VAL A 298 -9.98 -12.21 0.74
C VAL A 298 -11.34 -11.98 0.09
N ASN A 299 -11.41 -10.96 -0.75
CA ASN A 299 -12.46 -10.83 -1.76
C ASN A 299 -12.11 -11.80 -2.89
N THR A 300 -12.74 -12.97 -2.90
CA THR A 300 -12.41 -14.10 -3.79
C THR A 300 -12.38 -13.73 -5.27
N GLU A 301 -13.13 -12.72 -5.66
CA GLU A 301 -13.17 -12.20 -7.03
C GLU A 301 -11.81 -11.67 -7.51
N PHE A 302 -10.96 -11.17 -6.60
CA PHE A 302 -9.66 -10.56 -6.92
C PHE A 302 -8.47 -11.46 -6.60
N GLY A 303 -8.70 -12.61 -5.95
CA GLY A 303 -7.69 -13.60 -5.62
C GLY A 303 -6.66 -13.08 -4.59
N PHE A 304 -5.48 -13.69 -4.58
CA PHE A 304 -4.47 -13.56 -3.53
C PHE A 304 -3.38 -12.51 -3.84
N GLY A 305 -3.61 -11.65 -4.83
CA GLY A 305 -2.68 -10.58 -5.21
C GLY A 305 -1.58 -11.00 -6.20
N GLY A 306 -0.78 -10.02 -6.62
CA GLY A 306 0.22 -10.16 -7.67
C GLY A 306 1.66 -10.35 -7.18
N MET A 307 1.88 -10.56 -5.86
CA MET A 307 3.23 -10.65 -5.27
C MET A 307 3.56 -12.09 -4.89
N LEU A 308 4.74 -12.57 -5.29
CA LEU A 308 5.31 -13.84 -4.83
C LEU A 308 6.81 -13.71 -4.58
N THR A 309 7.39 -14.64 -3.81
CA THR A 309 8.84 -14.76 -3.67
C THR A 309 9.28 -16.18 -3.94
N ILE A 310 10.51 -16.33 -4.44
CA ILE A 310 11.23 -17.60 -4.48
C ILE A 310 12.58 -17.44 -3.77
N ASP A 311 13.08 -18.52 -3.20
CA ASP A 311 14.41 -18.56 -2.61
C ASP A 311 15.28 -19.51 -3.43
N VAL A 312 16.35 -18.98 -4.02
CA VAL A 312 17.31 -19.73 -4.87
C VAL A 312 18.62 -20.03 -4.14
N GLY A 313 18.64 -19.78 -2.84
CA GLY A 313 19.70 -20.18 -1.91
C GLY A 313 20.78 -19.13 -1.72
N THR A 314 21.34 -18.53 -2.79
CA THR A 314 22.43 -17.56 -2.67
C THR A 314 22.13 -16.27 -3.45
N LEU A 315 22.75 -15.17 -3.02
CA LEU A 315 22.65 -13.87 -3.70
C LEU A 315 23.17 -13.94 -5.13
N ASP A 316 24.30 -14.65 -5.37
CA ASP A 316 24.88 -14.78 -6.71
C ASP A 316 23.91 -15.45 -7.68
N LYS A 317 23.25 -16.54 -7.27
CA LYS A 317 22.22 -17.21 -8.08
C LYS A 317 21.02 -16.30 -8.32
N ALA A 318 20.61 -15.53 -7.30
CA ALA A 318 19.49 -14.59 -7.42
C ALA A 318 19.81 -13.49 -8.43
N ASN A 319 21.01 -12.89 -8.34
CA ASN A 319 21.46 -11.86 -9.27
C ASN A 319 21.57 -12.41 -10.70
N ALA A 320 22.26 -13.53 -10.89
CA ALA A 320 22.42 -14.16 -12.20
C ALA A 320 21.07 -14.50 -12.85
N LEU A 321 20.10 -15.01 -12.06
CA LEU A 321 18.77 -15.31 -12.58
C LEU A 321 18.02 -14.04 -12.98
N MET A 322 18.02 -13.01 -12.15
CA MET A 322 17.32 -11.74 -12.42
C MET A 322 17.90 -11.05 -13.68
N GLU A 323 19.23 -10.98 -13.81
CA GLU A 323 19.90 -10.41 -14.97
C GLU A 323 19.55 -11.20 -16.24
N LEU A 324 19.60 -12.53 -16.19
CA LEU A 324 19.30 -13.38 -17.33
C LEU A 324 17.82 -13.26 -17.74
N MET A 325 16.88 -13.18 -16.76
CA MET A 325 15.47 -12.95 -17.05
C MET A 325 15.24 -11.59 -17.70
N GLN A 326 15.90 -10.52 -17.24
CA GLN A 326 15.80 -9.19 -17.84
C GLN A 326 16.38 -9.19 -19.27
N HIS A 327 17.53 -9.82 -19.49
CA HIS A 327 18.12 -9.95 -20.82
C HIS A 327 17.22 -10.68 -21.82
N ASN A 328 16.40 -11.63 -21.33
CA ASN A 328 15.41 -12.35 -22.13
C ASN A 328 14.02 -11.65 -22.17
N ASN A 329 13.92 -10.40 -21.77
CA ASN A 329 12.68 -9.59 -21.78
C ASN A 329 11.52 -10.16 -20.92
N LEU A 330 11.82 -10.96 -19.88
CA LEU A 330 10.81 -11.59 -19.02
C LEU A 330 10.33 -10.69 -17.90
N GLY A 331 10.96 -9.52 -17.72
CA GLY A 331 10.64 -8.53 -16.71
C GLY A 331 11.74 -7.50 -16.58
N TYR A 332 11.65 -6.68 -15.55
CA TYR A 332 12.66 -5.69 -15.21
C TYR A 332 13.26 -5.97 -13.83
N LEU A 333 14.57 -5.86 -13.73
CA LEU A 333 15.29 -5.76 -12.47
C LEU A 333 15.03 -4.36 -11.90
N ALA A 334 14.03 -4.23 -11.06
CA ALA A 334 13.59 -2.94 -10.56
C ALA A 334 12.92 -3.06 -9.20
N VAL A 335 13.11 -2.04 -8.38
CA VAL A 335 12.30 -1.82 -7.19
C VAL A 335 10.90 -1.35 -7.61
N SER A 336 9.91 -1.44 -6.78
CA SER A 336 8.49 -1.15 -7.03
C SER A 336 7.67 -2.40 -7.30
N LEU A 337 6.39 -2.22 -7.64
CA LEU A 337 5.44 -3.30 -7.89
C LEU A 337 4.17 -2.77 -8.59
N GLY A 338 3.33 -3.68 -9.08
CA GLY A 338 2.04 -3.34 -9.66
C GLY A 338 2.09 -2.88 -11.12
N PHE A 339 3.26 -2.90 -11.75
CA PHE A 339 3.44 -2.53 -13.16
C PHE A 339 2.88 -3.63 -14.08
N TYR A 340 2.50 -3.26 -15.31
CA TYR A 340 1.93 -4.22 -16.27
C TYR A 340 2.90 -5.34 -16.64
N LYS A 341 4.21 -5.08 -16.61
CA LYS A 341 5.27 -6.06 -16.84
C LYS A 341 5.83 -6.53 -15.50
N THR A 342 6.26 -7.78 -15.41
CA THR A 342 6.85 -8.34 -14.20
C THR A 342 8.08 -7.54 -13.75
N LEU A 343 8.13 -7.20 -12.45
CA LEU A 343 9.29 -6.63 -11.79
C LEU A 343 9.86 -7.64 -10.81
N PHE A 344 11.17 -7.69 -10.68
CA PHE A 344 11.84 -8.55 -9.70
C PHE A 344 13.02 -7.84 -9.04
N SER A 345 13.28 -8.17 -7.79
CA SER A 345 14.39 -7.63 -7.01
C SER A 345 14.77 -8.60 -5.88
N ALA A 346 16.01 -8.50 -5.39
CA ALA A 346 16.46 -9.13 -4.15
C ALA A 346 16.21 -8.16 -2.98
N PRO A 347 15.21 -8.38 -2.13
CA PRO A 347 14.82 -7.40 -1.11
C PRO A 347 15.90 -7.05 -0.11
N GLY A 348 16.69 -8.02 0.34
CA GLY A 348 17.74 -7.81 1.33
C GLY A 348 18.81 -6.80 0.92
N THR A 349 19.06 -6.69 -0.39
CA THR A 349 20.03 -5.72 -0.96
C THR A 349 19.36 -4.52 -1.64
N SER A 350 18.03 -4.40 -1.55
CA SER A 350 17.27 -3.33 -2.19
C SER A 350 16.18 -2.74 -1.27
N THR A 351 14.95 -3.20 -1.36
CA THR A 351 13.78 -2.61 -0.68
C THR A 351 13.70 -2.84 0.83
N SER A 352 14.61 -3.61 1.40
CA SER A 352 14.74 -3.89 2.84
C SER A 352 16.20 -3.74 3.31
N SER A 353 17.03 -3.03 2.54
CA SER A 353 18.44 -2.75 2.88
C SER A 353 18.59 -1.86 4.12
N GLU A 354 17.54 -1.14 4.50
CA GLU A 354 17.48 -0.35 5.72
C GLU A 354 17.40 -1.20 7.01
N ILE A 355 17.03 -2.48 6.88
CA ILE A 355 16.94 -3.41 8.01
C ILE A 355 18.34 -4.01 8.25
N PRO A 356 18.88 -3.96 9.46
CA PRO A 356 20.18 -4.57 9.78
C PRO A 356 20.21 -6.06 9.42
N ILE A 357 21.36 -6.56 8.93
CA ILE A 357 21.52 -7.95 8.46
C ILE A 357 21.11 -8.97 9.53
N GLU A 358 21.43 -8.72 10.79
CA GLU A 358 21.05 -9.64 11.88
C GLU A 358 19.52 -9.66 12.10
N GLU A 359 18.85 -8.53 11.95
CA GLU A 359 17.38 -8.48 11.98
C GLU A 359 16.77 -9.16 10.73
N GLN A 360 17.37 -9.00 9.53
CA GLN A 360 16.95 -9.72 8.33
C GLN A 360 17.02 -11.24 8.53
N LYS A 361 18.11 -11.75 9.09
CA LYS A 361 18.27 -13.19 9.42
C LYS A 361 17.21 -13.66 10.42
N THR A 362 16.98 -12.88 11.49
CA THR A 362 15.98 -13.20 12.51
C THR A 362 14.56 -13.26 11.94
N MET A 363 14.24 -12.44 10.96
CA MET A 363 12.97 -12.48 10.24
C MET A 363 12.87 -13.61 9.20
N GLY A 364 13.98 -14.29 8.89
CA GLY A 364 14.04 -15.33 7.87
C GLY A 364 14.17 -14.79 6.44
N LEU A 365 14.65 -13.57 6.27
CA LEU A 365 14.95 -12.99 4.96
C LEU A 365 16.27 -13.59 4.42
N SER A 366 16.14 -14.52 3.47
CA SER A 366 17.27 -15.17 2.81
C SER A 366 17.98 -14.25 1.83
N GLU A 367 19.30 -14.39 1.71
CA GLU A 367 20.12 -13.68 0.70
C GLU A 367 19.72 -14.07 -0.74
N GLY A 368 19.27 -15.31 -0.94
CA GLY A 368 18.81 -15.84 -2.23
C GLY A 368 17.34 -15.52 -2.54
N LEU A 369 16.66 -14.71 -1.72
CA LEU A 369 15.25 -14.38 -1.93
C LEU A 369 15.08 -13.43 -3.11
N ILE A 370 14.26 -13.82 -4.08
CA ILE A 370 13.81 -12.96 -5.18
C ILE A 370 12.32 -12.68 -4.98
N ARG A 371 11.95 -11.40 -4.92
CA ARG A 371 10.56 -10.96 -4.90
C ARG A 371 10.11 -10.59 -6.31
N PHE A 372 8.96 -11.14 -6.71
CA PHE A 372 8.31 -10.84 -7.96
C PHE A 372 7.04 -10.02 -7.72
N SER A 373 6.90 -8.93 -8.46
CA SER A 373 5.61 -8.32 -8.76
C SER A 373 5.22 -8.81 -10.15
N VAL A 374 4.35 -9.80 -10.19
CA VAL A 374 3.97 -10.48 -11.44
C VAL A 374 3.09 -9.55 -12.28
N GLY A 375 3.45 -9.37 -13.55
CA GLY A 375 2.74 -8.50 -14.49
C GLY A 375 1.42 -9.08 -15.00
N ILE A 376 0.72 -8.29 -15.82
CA ILE A 376 -0.53 -8.68 -16.50
C ILE A 376 -0.26 -9.36 -17.84
N ASP A 377 0.71 -10.28 -17.87
CA ASP A 377 1.11 -11.03 -19.04
C ASP A 377 -0.08 -11.80 -19.63
N ASN A 378 -0.26 -11.69 -20.93
CA ASN A 378 -1.33 -12.38 -21.66
C ASN A 378 -1.05 -13.87 -21.86
N ASP A 379 0.22 -14.30 -21.88
CA ASP A 379 0.65 -15.69 -22.01
C ASP A 379 1.68 -16.07 -20.95
N ILE A 380 1.19 -16.19 -19.72
CA ILE A 380 2.03 -16.53 -18.57
C ILE A 380 2.68 -17.92 -18.68
N GLN A 381 2.08 -18.82 -19.47
CA GLN A 381 2.65 -20.15 -19.70
C GLN A 381 3.92 -20.08 -20.54
N ARG A 382 3.92 -19.25 -21.59
CA ARG A 382 5.12 -18.98 -22.39
C ARG A 382 6.21 -18.33 -21.52
N THR A 383 5.84 -17.35 -20.73
CA THR A 383 6.76 -16.65 -19.81
C THR A 383 7.34 -17.61 -18.79
N TYR A 384 6.54 -18.48 -18.17
CA TYR A 384 7.04 -19.52 -17.28
C TYR A 384 8.07 -20.43 -17.96
N LYS A 385 7.78 -20.93 -19.17
CA LYS A 385 8.73 -21.79 -19.92
C LYS A 385 10.08 -21.10 -20.17
N ALA A 386 10.05 -19.80 -20.42
CA ALA A 386 11.28 -19.02 -20.60
C ALA A 386 12.01 -18.80 -19.26
N MET A 387 11.29 -18.49 -18.16
CA MET A 387 11.87 -18.41 -16.81
C MET A 387 12.51 -19.74 -16.39
N PHE A 388 11.83 -20.86 -16.65
CA PHE A 388 12.36 -22.20 -16.36
C PHE A 388 13.72 -22.45 -17.07
N LYS A 389 13.85 -22.07 -18.35
CA LYS A 389 15.12 -22.16 -19.09
C LYS A 389 16.21 -21.27 -18.47
N CYS A 390 15.85 -20.08 -17.98
CA CYS A 390 16.79 -19.22 -17.26
C CYS A 390 17.28 -19.89 -15.98
N MET A 391 16.39 -20.52 -15.21
CA MET A 391 16.75 -21.23 -13.97
C MET A 391 17.71 -22.40 -14.23
N GLN A 392 17.48 -23.17 -15.30
CA GLN A 392 18.40 -24.24 -15.72
C GLN A 392 19.77 -23.70 -16.09
N ARG A 393 19.85 -22.59 -16.84
CA ARG A 393 21.11 -21.98 -17.27
C ARG A 393 21.98 -21.47 -16.13
N VAL A 394 21.36 -21.01 -15.05
CA VAL A 394 22.09 -20.51 -13.86
C VAL A 394 22.28 -21.59 -12.79
N GLY A 395 21.94 -22.85 -13.08
CA GLY A 395 22.17 -23.99 -12.17
C GLY A 395 21.33 -23.93 -10.92
N ILE A 396 20.08 -23.47 -11.02
CA ILE A 396 19.09 -23.54 -9.93
C ILE A 396 18.30 -24.85 -10.01
N LEU A 397 18.09 -25.36 -11.22
CA LEU A 397 17.41 -26.61 -11.54
C LEU A 397 18.35 -27.57 -12.25
#